data_08b656b1d7b1c42a823c675457c7e9bb
#
_entry.id   08b656b1d7b1c42a823c675457c7e9bb
#
_cell.length_a   1.000
_cell.length_b   1.000
_cell.length_c   1.000
_cell.angle_alpha   90.00
_cell.angle_beta   90.00
_cell.angle_gamma   90.00
#
_symmetry.space_group_name_H-M   'P 1'
#
loop_
_entity.id
_entity.type
_entity.pdbx_description
1 polymer ?
#
loop_
_entity_poly.entity_id
_entity_poly.type
_entity_poly.pdbx_seq_one_letter_code
_entity_poly.pdbx_strand_id
1 'polypeptide(L)'
;MPVVRAASAELAIAAVEAILAGGISTFEITLTVPGAVQVIEGLVKRFGERALIGAGTVLTAEQAEACIDAGAQFVVSPGFDAATVELVLSKGVPCMPGALTPTEVITAWKAGVDMVKIFPCSAMGGAKYLKALKGPLPQVKMLPTGGVNAATAHEYLAAGAAALGIGSELVDAAALQAGKFELITARAKELVDAVAAARAR
;
A
#
# COMPACT_ATOMS: atom_id res chain seq x y z
N MET A 1 0.68 1.55 -5.45
CA MET A 1 0.80 2.08 -4.08
C MET A 1 2.07 1.51 -3.45
N PRO A 2 3.14 2.28 -3.35
CA PRO A 2 4.34 1.92 -2.61
C PRO A 2 4.11 1.74 -1.12
N VAL A 3 4.70 0.67 -0.57
CA VAL A 3 4.74 0.38 0.86
C VAL A 3 6.12 0.78 1.36
N VAL A 4 6.22 1.94 2.00
CA VAL A 4 7.49 2.53 2.44
C VAL A 4 7.86 1.97 3.81
N ARG A 5 8.97 1.21 3.82
CA ARG A 5 9.67 0.71 5.01
C ARG A 5 11.08 1.24 4.98
N ALA A 6 11.53 1.83 6.07
CA ALA A 6 12.86 2.40 6.18
C ALA A 6 13.39 2.28 7.61
N ALA A 7 14.70 2.30 7.76
CA ALA A 7 15.37 2.21 9.07
C ALA A 7 15.33 3.54 9.85
N SER A 8 15.00 4.65 9.19
CA SER A 8 14.85 5.96 9.83
C SER A 8 13.79 6.82 9.12
N ALA A 9 13.37 7.89 9.79
CA ALA A 9 12.46 8.89 9.25
C ALA A 9 13.03 9.59 8.00
N GLU A 10 14.32 9.95 8.02
CA GLU A 10 15.00 10.62 6.92
C GLU A 10 15.04 9.74 5.67
N LEU A 11 15.32 8.45 5.83
CA LEU A 11 15.31 7.49 4.73
C LEU A 11 13.89 7.26 4.18
N ALA A 12 12.86 7.26 5.03
CA ALA A 12 11.48 7.18 4.58
C ALA A 12 11.09 8.39 3.73
N ILE A 13 11.46 9.60 4.15
CA ILE A 13 11.21 10.85 3.41
C ILE A 13 11.95 10.81 2.07
N ALA A 14 13.23 10.44 2.07
CA ALA A 14 14.03 10.32 0.84
C ALA A 14 13.45 9.29 -0.15
N ALA A 15 12.95 8.16 0.37
CA ALA A 15 12.25 7.17 -0.47
C ALA A 15 11.00 7.75 -1.12
N VAL A 16 10.17 8.49 -0.37
CA VAL A 16 8.96 9.14 -0.90
C VAL A 16 9.33 10.14 -2.00
N GLU A 17 10.37 10.97 -1.80
CA GLU A 17 10.85 11.93 -2.80
C GLU A 17 11.32 11.24 -4.09
N ALA A 18 12.11 10.18 -3.95
CA ALA A 18 12.60 9.41 -5.09
C ALA A 18 11.46 8.74 -5.88
N ILE A 19 10.47 8.18 -5.18
CA ILE A 19 9.31 7.55 -5.80
C ILE A 19 8.41 8.58 -6.49
N LEU A 20 8.20 9.74 -5.85
CA LEU A 20 7.42 10.84 -6.43
C LEU A 20 8.08 11.36 -7.70
N ALA A 21 9.41 11.49 -7.73
CA ALA A 21 10.17 11.84 -8.92
C ALA A 21 10.01 10.81 -10.05
N GLY A 22 9.73 9.55 -9.71
CA GLY A 22 9.40 8.47 -10.65
C GLY A 22 7.94 8.44 -11.11
N GLY A 23 7.09 9.38 -10.65
CA GLY A 23 5.72 9.55 -11.13
C GLY A 23 4.64 8.85 -10.30
N ILE A 24 4.96 8.32 -9.11
CA ILE A 24 3.97 7.74 -8.20
C ILE A 24 3.69 8.72 -7.07
N SER A 25 2.41 9.06 -6.86
CA SER A 25 1.97 10.08 -5.90
C SER A 25 1.12 9.54 -4.74
N THR A 26 1.07 8.22 -4.53
CA THR A 26 0.35 7.61 -3.41
C THR A 26 1.32 6.76 -2.60
N PHE A 27 1.35 6.92 -1.27
CA PHE A 27 2.36 6.28 -0.42
C PHE A 27 1.75 5.73 0.86
N GLU A 28 2.05 4.46 1.17
CA GLU A 28 1.78 3.83 2.46
C GLU A 28 3.04 3.94 3.34
N ILE A 29 3.03 4.80 4.36
CA ILE A 29 4.11 4.88 5.36
C ILE A 29 3.82 3.88 6.46
N THR A 30 4.66 2.86 6.60
CA THR A 30 4.42 1.81 7.58
C THR A 30 4.82 2.23 8.99
N LEU A 31 4.04 1.82 10.01
CA LEU A 31 4.37 2.06 11.41
C LEU A 31 5.65 1.34 11.89
N THR A 32 6.28 0.57 11.02
CA THR A 32 7.63 0.01 11.26
C THR A 32 8.75 1.03 11.05
N VAL A 33 8.46 2.18 10.45
CA VAL A 33 9.40 3.30 10.34
C VAL A 33 9.48 4.01 11.70
N PRO A 34 10.68 4.24 12.24
CA PRO A 34 10.83 5.03 13.46
C PRO A 34 10.21 6.43 13.30
N GLY A 35 9.33 6.84 14.23
CA GLY A 35 8.64 8.12 14.16
C GLY A 35 7.64 8.24 13.00
N ALA A 36 7.02 7.13 12.57
CA ALA A 36 6.14 7.09 11.40
C ALA A 36 5.02 8.14 11.44
N VAL A 37 4.42 8.40 12.61
CA VAL A 37 3.34 9.40 12.75
C VAL A 37 3.87 10.79 12.42
N GLN A 38 5.04 11.17 12.92
CA GLN A 38 5.69 12.46 12.61
C GLN A 38 6.13 12.53 11.14
N VAL A 39 6.56 11.41 10.56
CA VAL A 39 6.88 11.31 9.12
C VAL A 39 5.63 11.57 8.28
N ILE A 40 4.49 10.94 8.61
CA ILE A 40 3.21 11.18 7.94
C ILE A 40 2.84 12.66 8.01
N GLU A 41 2.83 13.26 9.21
CA GLU A 41 2.52 14.67 9.41
C GLU A 41 3.41 15.59 8.56
N GLY A 42 4.73 15.35 8.58
CA GLY A 42 5.71 16.12 7.80
C GLY A 42 5.49 15.98 6.29
N LEU A 43 5.23 14.77 5.79
CA LEU A 43 4.97 14.52 4.38
C LEU A 43 3.66 15.15 3.90
N VAL A 44 2.59 15.06 4.70
CA VAL A 44 1.29 15.71 4.39
C VAL A 44 1.46 17.23 4.30
N LYS A 45 2.14 17.84 5.28
CA LYS A 45 2.43 19.29 5.26
C LYS A 45 3.28 19.69 4.04
N ARG A 46 4.27 18.87 3.69
CA ARG A 46 5.23 19.19 2.62
C ARG A 46 4.67 19.00 1.22
N PHE A 47 3.91 17.95 1.00
CA PHE A 47 3.44 17.62 -0.35
C PHE A 47 2.00 18.08 -0.61
N GLY A 48 1.18 18.28 0.43
CA GLY A 48 -0.20 18.76 0.28
C GLY A 48 -0.98 17.89 -0.74
N GLU A 49 -1.60 18.54 -1.72
CA GLU A 49 -2.40 17.87 -2.75
C GLU A 49 -1.57 17.13 -3.82
N ARG A 50 -0.24 17.27 -3.80
CA ARG A 50 0.63 16.58 -4.78
C ARG A 50 0.81 15.10 -4.53
N ALA A 51 0.50 14.63 -3.32
CA ALA A 51 0.65 13.24 -2.95
C ALA A 51 -0.40 12.81 -1.92
N LEU A 52 -0.90 11.59 -2.06
CA LEU A 52 -1.73 10.91 -1.06
C LEU A 52 -0.83 10.14 -0.10
N ILE A 53 -0.83 10.55 1.17
CA ILE A 53 -0.04 9.91 2.23
C ILE A 53 -0.98 9.16 3.14
N GLY A 54 -0.75 7.86 3.29
CA GLY A 54 -1.49 7.00 4.20
C GLY A 54 -0.60 6.27 5.18
N ALA A 55 -1.22 5.70 6.21
CA ALA A 55 -0.58 4.88 7.21
C ALA A 55 -0.67 3.40 6.86
N GLY A 56 0.41 2.65 7.05
CA GLY A 56 0.44 1.21 6.87
C GLY A 56 0.96 0.45 8.08
N THR A 57 0.69 -0.85 8.09
CA THR A 57 1.04 -1.72 9.23
C THR A 57 0.36 -1.26 10.54
N VAL A 58 -0.83 -0.67 10.40
CA VAL A 58 -1.67 -0.25 11.52
C VAL A 58 -2.32 -1.49 12.11
N LEU A 59 -2.20 -1.70 13.43
CA LEU A 59 -2.64 -2.92 14.11
C LEU A 59 -3.72 -2.67 15.15
N THR A 60 -3.92 -1.42 15.59
CA THR A 60 -4.92 -1.06 16.61
C THR A 60 -5.63 0.24 16.26
N ALA A 61 -6.80 0.44 16.86
CA ALA A 61 -7.60 1.65 16.72
C ALA A 61 -6.83 2.91 17.15
N GLU A 62 -6.06 2.83 18.24
CA GLU A 62 -5.26 3.94 18.75
C GLU A 62 -4.16 4.34 17.76
N GLN A 63 -3.53 3.36 17.12
CA GLN A 63 -2.55 3.63 16.06
C GLN A 63 -3.20 4.29 14.85
N ALA A 64 -4.39 3.82 14.46
CA ALA A 64 -5.15 4.41 13.38
C ALA A 64 -5.52 5.87 13.67
N GLU A 65 -6.04 6.14 14.87
CA GLU A 65 -6.41 7.49 15.29
C GLU A 65 -5.21 8.44 15.28
N ALA A 66 -4.09 8.05 15.87
CA ALA A 66 -2.86 8.85 15.85
C ALA A 66 -2.38 9.18 14.42
N CYS A 67 -2.48 8.23 13.50
CA CYS A 67 -2.11 8.46 12.09
C CYS A 67 -3.11 9.39 11.38
N ILE A 68 -4.41 9.24 11.62
CA ILE A 68 -5.45 10.10 11.03
C ILE A 68 -5.31 11.53 11.56
N ASP A 69 -5.06 11.71 12.85
CA ASP A 69 -4.84 13.03 13.46
C ASP A 69 -3.57 13.71 12.92
N ALA A 70 -2.56 12.92 12.51
CA ALA A 70 -1.36 13.39 11.80
C ALA A 70 -1.62 13.70 10.31
N GLY A 71 -2.84 13.48 9.82
CA GLY A 71 -3.26 13.79 8.46
C GLY A 71 -3.18 12.62 7.47
N ALA A 72 -3.06 11.36 7.94
CA ALA A 72 -3.12 10.21 7.06
C ALA A 72 -4.46 10.18 6.28
N GLN A 73 -4.36 10.06 4.97
CA GLN A 73 -5.51 10.15 4.06
C GLN A 73 -6.11 8.77 3.75
N PHE A 74 -5.47 7.69 4.17
CA PHE A 74 -5.98 6.32 4.16
C PHE A 74 -5.21 5.46 5.16
N VAL A 75 -5.81 4.34 5.55
CA VAL A 75 -5.22 3.40 6.51
C VAL A 75 -5.17 1.99 5.92
N VAL A 76 -4.00 1.35 6.06
CA VAL A 76 -3.74 -0.02 5.62
C VAL A 76 -3.25 -0.87 6.79
N SER A 77 -3.77 -2.07 6.93
CA SER A 77 -3.31 -3.04 7.92
C SER A 77 -2.88 -4.36 7.27
N PRO A 78 -2.04 -5.16 7.92
CA PRO A 78 -1.65 -6.47 7.38
C PRO A 78 -2.73 -7.55 7.56
N GLY A 79 -3.68 -7.33 8.45
CA GLY A 79 -4.80 -8.21 8.77
C GLY A 79 -6.06 -7.40 9.09
N PHE A 80 -7.15 -8.09 9.41
CA PHE A 80 -8.41 -7.50 9.80
C PHE A 80 -8.53 -7.41 11.33
N ASP A 81 -8.71 -6.20 11.83
CA ASP A 81 -9.13 -5.93 13.22
C ASP A 81 -10.40 -5.07 13.19
N ALA A 82 -11.48 -5.58 13.82
CA ALA A 82 -12.79 -4.96 13.73
C ALA A 82 -12.82 -3.55 14.33
N ALA A 83 -12.17 -3.37 15.49
CA ALA A 83 -12.15 -2.07 16.18
C ALA A 83 -11.39 -1.01 15.38
N THR A 84 -10.26 -1.40 14.79
CA THR A 84 -9.48 -0.52 13.90
C THR A 84 -10.29 -0.13 12.66
N VAL A 85 -10.94 -1.09 12.00
CA VAL A 85 -11.75 -0.83 10.80
C VAL A 85 -12.93 0.08 11.15
N GLU A 86 -13.66 -0.19 12.24
CA GLU A 86 -14.79 0.63 12.68
C GLU A 86 -14.37 2.08 12.95
N LEU A 87 -13.25 2.29 13.69
CA LEU A 87 -12.72 3.61 13.93
C LEU A 87 -12.41 4.35 12.63
N VAL A 88 -11.62 3.73 11.72
CA VAL A 88 -11.20 4.37 10.47
C VAL A 88 -12.40 4.78 9.62
N LEU A 89 -13.40 3.88 9.47
CA LEU A 89 -14.62 4.17 8.72
C LEU A 89 -15.45 5.27 9.39
N SER A 90 -15.54 5.30 10.72
CA SER A 90 -16.25 6.36 11.47
C SER A 90 -15.66 7.75 11.26
N LYS A 91 -14.36 7.82 10.99
CA LYS A 91 -13.63 9.08 10.67
C LYS A 91 -13.77 9.46 9.18
N GLY A 92 -14.44 8.66 8.36
CA GLY A 92 -14.60 8.89 6.92
C GLY A 92 -13.31 8.71 6.12
N VAL A 93 -12.34 7.98 6.66
CA VAL A 93 -11.04 7.73 6.01
C VAL A 93 -11.08 6.38 5.29
N PRO A 94 -10.58 6.28 4.04
CA PRO A 94 -10.45 5.02 3.32
C PRO A 94 -9.68 3.96 4.11
N CYS A 95 -10.24 2.74 4.19
CA CYS A 95 -9.70 1.63 4.94
C CYS A 95 -9.40 0.42 4.05
N MET A 96 -8.19 -0.13 4.17
CA MET A 96 -7.73 -1.27 3.40
C MET A 96 -7.11 -2.35 4.31
N PRO A 97 -7.93 -3.09 5.07
CA PRO A 97 -7.44 -4.16 5.92
C PRO A 97 -6.91 -5.34 5.11
N GLY A 98 -5.94 -6.05 5.69
CA GLY A 98 -5.38 -7.26 5.13
C GLY A 98 -6.30 -8.46 5.32
N ALA A 99 -6.25 -9.36 4.34
CA ALA A 99 -6.89 -10.66 4.35
C ALA A 99 -6.10 -11.62 3.47
N LEU A 100 -6.23 -12.90 3.73
CA LEU A 100 -5.58 -13.91 2.89
C LEU A 100 -6.58 -14.97 2.42
N THR A 101 -7.44 -15.48 3.29
CA THR A 101 -8.43 -16.51 2.97
C THR A 101 -9.75 -15.93 2.46
N PRO A 102 -10.58 -16.70 1.73
CA PRO A 102 -11.91 -16.23 1.30
C PRO A 102 -12.77 -15.74 2.46
N THR A 103 -12.73 -16.41 3.63
CA THR A 103 -13.49 -16.00 4.82
C THR A 103 -13.06 -14.63 5.32
N GLU A 104 -11.75 -14.37 5.42
CA GLU A 104 -11.21 -13.08 5.82
C GLU A 104 -11.57 -11.97 4.82
N VAL A 105 -11.48 -12.25 3.52
CA VAL A 105 -11.87 -11.31 2.46
C VAL A 105 -13.35 -10.95 2.57
N ILE A 106 -14.22 -11.93 2.78
CA ILE A 106 -15.66 -11.71 2.95
C ILE A 106 -15.93 -10.91 4.22
N THR A 107 -15.26 -11.22 5.32
CA THR A 107 -15.39 -10.51 6.60
C THR A 107 -14.99 -9.04 6.45
N ALA A 108 -13.82 -8.79 5.87
CA ALA A 108 -13.35 -7.43 5.63
C ALA A 108 -14.30 -6.64 4.71
N TRP A 109 -14.73 -7.26 3.61
CA TRP A 109 -15.64 -6.60 2.66
C TRP A 109 -17.00 -6.25 3.27
N LYS A 110 -17.57 -7.16 4.08
CA LYS A 110 -18.84 -6.92 4.79
C LYS A 110 -18.77 -5.80 5.82
N ALA A 111 -17.60 -5.50 6.34
CA ALA A 111 -17.39 -4.34 7.23
C ALA A 111 -17.51 -2.99 6.51
N GLY A 112 -17.64 -2.96 5.18
CA GLY A 112 -17.85 -1.74 4.40
C GLY A 112 -16.56 -1.03 3.97
N VAL A 113 -15.43 -1.73 3.95
CA VAL A 113 -14.14 -1.15 3.56
C VAL A 113 -14.05 -0.84 2.07
N ASP A 114 -13.22 0.13 1.70
CA ASP A 114 -13.06 0.58 0.32
C ASP A 114 -12.36 -0.45 -0.57
N MET A 115 -11.42 -1.22 0.01
CA MET A 115 -10.63 -2.22 -0.67
C MET A 115 -10.08 -3.23 0.34
N VAL A 116 -9.83 -4.47 -0.08
CA VAL A 116 -9.22 -5.51 0.76
C VAL A 116 -7.79 -5.76 0.27
N LYS A 117 -6.81 -5.59 1.15
CA LYS A 117 -5.41 -5.96 0.90
C LYS A 117 -5.26 -7.46 0.95
N ILE A 118 -4.75 -8.07 -0.12
CA ILE A 118 -4.43 -9.51 -0.16
C ILE A 118 -2.96 -9.69 0.17
N PHE A 119 -2.66 -10.17 1.38
CA PHE A 119 -1.28 -10.21 1.89
C PHE A 119 -1.03 -11.43 2.80
N PRO A 120 0.12 -12.11 2.64
CA PRO A 120 1.14 -11.97 1.58
C PRO A 120 0.77 -12.75 0.31
N CYS A 121 0.44 -12.04 -0.78
CA CYS A 121 -0.18 -12.64 -1.97
C CYS A 121 0.73 -13.62 -2.71
N SER A 122 2.03 -13.31 -2.84
CA SER A 122 3.00 -14.17 -3.54
C SER A 122 3.18 -15.53 -2.85
N ALA A 123 3.09 -15.58 -1.52
CA ALA A 123 3.22 -16.82 -0.75
C ALA A 123 2.10 -17.84 -1.08
N MET A 124 0.96 -17.35 -1.59
CA MET A 124 -0.20 -18.17 -1.96
C MET A 124 -0.30 -18.46 -3.48
N GLY A 125 0.67 -17.99 -4.26
CA GLY A 125 0.68 -18.22 -5.71
C GLY A 125 0.41 -16.96 -6.56
N GLY A 126 0.45 -15.78 -5.96
CA GLY A 126 0.45 -14.49 -6.66
C GLY A 126 -0.83 -14.23 -7.45
N ALA A 127 -0.69 -13.85 -8.72
CA ALA A 127 -1.82 -13.50 -9.58
C ALA A 127 -2.81 -14.67 -9.79
N LYS A 128 -2.35 -15.91 -9.78
CA LYS A 128 -3.23 -17.10 -9.88
C LYS A 128 -4.14 -17.20 -8.67
N TYR A 129 -3.60 -16.96 -7.48
CA TYR A 129 -4.38 -16.94 -6.24
C TYR A 129 -5.40 -15.79 -6.23
N LEU A 130 -4.98 -14.60 -6.62
CA LEU A 130 -5.89 -13.45 -6.75
C LEU A 130 -7.06 -13.76 -7.69
N LYS A 131 -6.77 -14.35 -8.86
CA LYS A 131 -7.79 -14.77 -9.84
C LYS A 131 -8.77 -15.79 -9.25
N ALA A 132 -8.28 -16.73 -8.44
CA ALA A 132 -9.14 -17.71 -7.76
C ALA A 132 -10.08 -17.06 -6.73
N LEU A 133 -9.60 -16.07 -5.96
CA LEU A 133 -10.44 -15.27 -5.06
C LEU A 133 -11.47 -14.44 -5.83
N LYS A 134 -11.08 -13.84 -6.95
CA LYS A 134 -11.97 -13.00 -7.79
C LYS A 134 -13.10 -13.79 -8.43
N GLY A 135 -12.95 -15.09 -8.66
CA GLY A 135 -14.01 -15.93 -9.22
C GLY A 135 -15.33 -15.82 -8.44
N PRO A 136 -15.37 -16.20 -7.16
CA PRO A 136 -16.57 -16.07 -6.32
C PRO A 136 -16.80 -14.66 -5.77
N LEU A 137 -15.83 -13.76 -5.81
CA LEU A 137 -15.87 -12.41 -5.21
C LEU A 137 -15.56 -11.30 -6.23
N PRO A 138 -16.26 -11.26 -7.39
CA PRO A 138 -15.93 -10.32 -8.47
C PRO A 138 -16.11 -8.84 -8.06
N GLN A 139 -17.02 -8.56 -7.13
CA GLN A 139 -17.33 -7.21 -6.63
C GLN A 139 -16.29 -6.65 -5.67
N VAL A 140 -15.49 -7.52 -5.02
CA VAL A 140 -14.51 -7.08 -4.02
C VAL A 140 -13.33 -6.39 -4.71
N LYS A 141 -13.06 -5.15 -4.35
CA LYS A 141 -11.84 -4.47 -4.78
C LYS A 141 -10.65 -5.04 -4.00
N MET A 142 -9.68 -5.62 -4.70
CA MET A 142 -8.53 -6.28 -4.08
C MET A 142 -7.22 -5.55 -4.42
N LEU A 143 -6.37 -5.43 -3.38
CA LEU A 143 -5.03 -4.83 -3.43
C LEU A 143 -3.99 -5.91 -3.10
N PRO A 144 -3.55 -6.72 -4.09
CA PRO A 144 -2.47 -7.68 -3.85
C PRO A 144 -1.19 -6.97 -3.43
N THR A 145 -0.57 -7.51 -2.38
CA THR A 145 0.68 -7.01 -1.82
C THR A 145 1.62 -8.19 -1.52
N GLY A 146 2.88 -8.05 -1.90
CA GLY A 146 3.90 -9.10 -1.87
C GLY A 146 4.12 -9.74 -3.24
N GLY A 147 5.37 -9.68 -3.74
CA GLY A 147 5.79 -10.20 -5.03
C GLY A 147 5.29 -9.40 -6.24
N VAL A 148 4.82 -8.18 -6.01
CA VAL A 148 4.39 -7.25 -7.08
C VAL A 148 5.58 -6.39 -7.49
N ASN A 149 5.92 -6.43 -8.79
CA ASN A 149 6.96 -5.61 -9.42
C ASN A 149 6.55 -5.28 -10.86
N ALA A 150 7.40 -4.59 -11.61
CA ALA A 150 7.10 -4.19 -12.98
C ALA A 150 6.83 -5.40 -13.91
N ALA A 151 7.56 -6.51 -13.74
CA ALA A 151 7.38 -7.71 -14.55
C ALA A 151 6.05 -8.43 -14.27
N THR A 152 5.59 -8.45 -13.01
CA THR A 152 4.38 -9.15 -12.57
C THR A 152 3.12 -8.28 -12.55
N ALA A 153 3.26 -6.96 -12.63
CA ALA A 153 2.14 -6.00 -12.52
C ALA A 153 0.98 -6.33 -13.48
N HIS A 154 1.31 -6.67 -14.73
CA HIS A 154 0.32 -6.99 -15.74
C HIS A 154 -0.50 -8.24 -15.40
N GLU A 155 0.12 -9.27 -14.80
CA GLU A 155 -0.56 -10.51 -14.39
C GLU A 155 -1.57 -10.23 -13.27
N TYR A 156 -1.19 -9.42 -12.27
CA TYR A 156 -2.08 -9.05 -11.19
C TYR A 156 -3.26 -8.19 -11.67
N LEU A 157 -3.01 -7.26 -12.58
CA LEU A 157 -4.08 -6.43 -13.17
C LEU A 157 -5.03 -7.29 -14.01
N ALA A 158 -4.51 -8.20 -14.84
CA ALA A 158 -5.31 -9.15 -15.60
C ALA A 158 -6.10 -10.13 -14.71
N ALA A 159 -5.60 -10.43 -13.51
CA ALA A 159 -6.30 -11.22 -12.50
C ALA A 159 -7.41 -10.44 -11.77
N GLY A 160 -7.58 -9.15 -12.05
CA GLY A 160 -8.64 -8.30 -11.47
C GLY A 160 -8.22 -7.50 -10.24
N ALA A 161 -6.92 -7.23 -10.05
CA ALA A 161 -6.46 -6.29 -9.04
C ALA A 161 -7.01 -4.88 -9.30
N ALA A 162 -7.56 -4.25 -8.27
CA ALA A 162 -8.02 -2.85 -8.34
C ALA A 162 -6.85 -1.86 -8.18
N ALA A 163 -5.86 -2.22 -7.38
CA ALA A 163 -4.61 -1.52 -7.18
C ALA A 163 -3.50 -2.53 -6.86
N LEU A 164 -2.25 -2.07 -6.82
CA LEU A 164 -1.06 -2.90 -6.56
C LEU A 164 -0.29 -2.35 -5.36
N GLY A 165 -0.01 -3.20 -4.35
CA GLY A 165 0.84 -2.86 -3.21
C GLY A 165 2.27 -3.35 -3.44
N ILE A 166 3.25 -2.43 -3.46
CA ILE A 166 4.63 -2.73 -3.84
C ILE A 166 5.57 -2.34 -2.71
N GLY A 167 6.20 -3.34 -2.11
CA GLY A 167 7.15 -3.17 -0.99
C GLY A 167 8.61 -3.14 -1.44
N SER A 168 9.38 -4.12 -0.97
CA SER A 168 10.84 -4.22 -1.17
C SER A 168 11.29 -4.25 -2.63
N GLU A 169 10.43 -4.68 -3.54
CA GLU A 169 10.73 -4.66 -4.98
C GLU A 169 10.95 -3.23 -5.52
N LEU A 170 10.32 -2.25 -4.90
CA LEU A 170 10.52 -0.84 -5.21
C LEU A 170 11.45 -0.16 -4.21
N VAL A 171 11.16 -0.31 -2.91
CA VAL A 171 11.91 0.30 -1.82
C VAL A 171 12.91 -0.73 -1.28
N ASP A 172 13.99 -0.93 -2.02
CA ASP A 172 15.09 -1.81 -1.64
C ASP A 172 15.87 -1.21 -0.46
N ALA A 173 15.92 -1.93 0.67
CA ALA A 173 16.53 -1.43 1.89
C ALA A 173 18.04 -1.14 1.73
N ALA A 174 18.76 -1.98 0.97
CA ALA A 174 20.19 -1.79 0.75
C ALA A 174 20.45 -0.58 -0.17
N ALA A 175 19.66 -0.42 -1.23
CA ALA A 175 19.75 0.75 -2.10
C ALA A 175 19.42 2.04 -1.34
N LEU A 176 18.41 1.99 -0.48
CA LEU A 176 17.98 3.13 0.32
C LEU A 176 19.08 3.54 1.33
N GLN A 177 19.65 2.58 2.06
CA GLN A 177 20.77 2.83 3.00
C GLN A 177 22.04 3.31 2.30
N ALA A 178 22.28 2.86 1.06
CA ALA A 178 23.42 3.31 0.26
C ALA A 178 23.21 4.65 -0.43
N GLY A 179 22.04 5.32 -0.23
CA GLY A 179 21.72 6.59 -0.88
C GLY A 179 21.48 6.50 -2.39
N LYS A 180 21.21 5.31 -2.92
CA LYS A 180 20.96 5.07 -4.36
C LYS A 180 19.53 5.43 -4.75
N PHE A 181 19.14 6.67 -4.53
CA PHE A 181 17.77 7.15 -4.74
C PHE A 181 17.36 7.14 -6.20
N GLU A 182 18.30 7.33 -7.13
CA GLU A 182 18.06 7.27 -8.57
C GLU A 182 17.58 5.89 -9.01
N LEU A 183 18.03 4.81 -8.35
CA LEU A 183 17.55 3.45 -8.62
C LEU A 183 16.08 3.30 -8.22
N ILE A 184 15.67 3.89 -7.08
CA ILE A 184 14.27 3.88 -6.62
C ILE A 184 13.41 4.67 -7.61
N THR A 185 13.88 5.83 -8.05
CA THR A 185 13.21 6.67 -9.06
C THR A 185 13.03 5.91 -10.37
N ALA A 186 14.07 5.23 -10.86
CA ALA A 186 14.00 4.45 -12.09
C ALA A 186 12.99 3.29 -11.98
N ARG A 187 13.01 2.54 -10.87
CA ARG A 187 12.03 1.47 -10.60
C ARG A 187 10.59 1.98 -10.50
N ALA A 188 10.39 3.17 -9.89
CA ALA A 188 9.07 3.78 -9.81
C ALA A 188 8.54 4.12 -11.20
N LYS A 189 9.37 4.69 -12.08
CA LYS A 189 9.03 4.99 -13.47
C LYS A 189 8.70 3.73 -14.26
N GLU A 190 9.53 2.68 -14.13
CA GLU A 190 9.28 1.38 -14.77
C GLU A 190 7.92 0.79 -14.37
N LEU A 191 7.55 0.91 -13.08
CA LEU A 191 6.25 0.48 -12.58
C LEU A 191 5.09 1.30 -13.16
N VAL A 192 5.24 2.61 -13.28
CA VAL A 192 4.22 3.48 -13.91
C VAL A 192 4.01 3.06 -15.36
N ASP A 193 5.10 2.87 -16.12
CA ASP A 193 5.06 2.47 -17.53
C ASP A 193 4.41 1.07 -17.67
N ALA A 194 4.78 0.11 -16.81
CA ALA A 194 4.20 -1.23 -16.81
C ALA A 194 2.69 -1.24 -16.53
N VAL A 195 2.24 -0.43 -15.56
CA VAL A 195 0.81 -0.29 -15.23
C VAL A 195 0.05 0.39 -16.36
N ALA A 196 0.60 1.44 -16.96
CA ALA A 196 0.00 2.12 -18.10
C ALA A 196 -0.17 1.17 -19.29
N ALA A 197 0.88 0.40 -19.63
CA ALA A 197 0.83 -0.59 -20.70
C ALA A 197 -0.19 -1.73 -20.43
N ALA A 198 -0.34 -2.14 -19.16
CA ALA A 198 -1.31 -3.19 -18.81
C ALA A 198 -2.77 -2.70 -18.86
N ARG A 199 -3.03 -1.41 -18.63
CA ARG A 199 -4.38 -0.81 -18.67
C ARG A 199 -4.83 -0.43 -20.09
N ALA A 200 -3.89 -0.29 -21.01
CA ALA A 200 -4.18 0.02 -22.42
C ALA A 200 -4.62 -1.20 -23.27
N ARG A 201 -4.54 -2.41 -22.70
CA ARG A 201 -4.96 -3.69 -23.31
C ARG A 201 -6.37 -4.05 -22.90
#